data_e15d590baf0dfea1542a31ab94eed9f8
#
_entry.id   e15d590baf0dfea1542a31ab94eed9f8
#
_cell.length_a   1.000
_cell.length_b   1.000
_cell.length_c   1.000
_cell.angle_alpha   90.00
_cell.angle_beta   90.00
_cell.angle_gamma   90.00
#
_symmetry.space_group_name_H-M   'P 1'
#
loop_
_entity.id
_entity.type
_entity.pdbx_description
1 polymer ?
#
loop_
_entity_poly.entity_id
_entity_poly.type
_entity_poly.pdbx_seq_one_letter_code
_entity_poly.pdbx_strand_id
1 'polypeptide(L)'
;LVDGFMQVDHPVSIRALYRVFYLPEAGYFLWFVYVLFLIFCIAPVFKAGNRLVLLSLLSLGLAFWDTAPEYFCIEQFCLNSIFFVSGMWVVRKSWIEQAIYRYSILWIVITIGFSIIYEFIPDKFWNETLAVLLGITGSFMILGISKSLSRLTVSFVEWLKYIGTMSMTIYLFHTLFMGVVKSILTHILSGGNIIEFVFVTLFIVGTGIVCPILLYKWVWIKNKFTFRIFK
;
A
#
# COMPACT_ATOMS: atom_id res chain seq x y z
N LEU A 1 3.58 -1.31 30.75
CA LEU A 1 4.87 -0.64 30.46
C LEU A 1 4.82 0.13 29.14
N VAL A 2 4.13 -0.38 28.10
CA VAL A 2 3.98 0.30 26.79
C VAL A 2 2.99 1.47 26.89
N ASP A 3 1.92 1.32 27.68
CA ASP A 3 0.88 2.34 27.86
C ASP A 3 1.35 3.62 28.56
N GLY A 4 2.45 3.57 29.28
CA GLY A 4 3.04 4.75 29.93
C GLY A 4 4.02 5.54 29.06
N PHE A 5 4.50 4.96 27.95
CA PHE A 5 5.49 5.58 27.06
C PHE A 5 4.95 6.01 25.71
N MET A 6 3.86 5.41 25.27
CA MET A 6 3.19 5.74 24.01
C MET A 6 1.73 6.11 24.29
N GLN A 7 1.26 7.24 23.75
CA GLN A 7 -0.17 7.45 23.60
C GLN A 7 -0.67 6.43 22.58
N VAL A 8 -1.27 5.35 23.09
CA VAL A 8 -1.88 4.32 22.26
C VAL A 8 -3.38 4.61 22.21
N ASP A 9 -3.93 4.84 21.04
CA ASP A 9 -5.36 5.12 20.87
C ASP A 9 -6.21 3.94 21.39
N HIS A 10 -5.66 2.73 21.42
CA HIS A 10 -6.30 1.53 21.99
C HIS A 10 -5.34 0.81 22.93
N PRO A 11 -5.69 0.60 24.22
CA PRO A 11 -4.85 -0.11 25.16
C PRO A 11 -4.63 -1.57 24.73
N VAL A 12 -3.39 -2.01 24.76
CA VAL A 12 -3.01 -3.39 24.40
C VAL A 12 -3.58 -4.35 25.46
N SER A 13 -4.63 -5.09 25.11
CA SER A 13 -5.21 -6.15 25.92
C SER A 13 -5.02 -7.51 25.26
N ILE A 14 -5.07 -8.58 26.05
CA ILE A 14 -5.03 -9.95 25.49
C ILE A 14 -6.19 -10.17 24.50
N ARG A 15 -7.34 -9.54 24.72
CA ARG A 15 -8.48 -9.57 23.81
C ARG A 15 -8.17 -8.86 22.47
N ALA A 16 -7.37 -7.80 22.49
CA ALA A 16 -6.95 -7.11 21.28
C ALA A 16 -6.07 -8.00 20.38
N LEU A 17 -5.24 -8.87 20.98
CA LEU A 17 -4.43 -9.85 20.25
C LEU A 17 -5.28 -10.85 19.45
N TYR A 18 -6.39 -11.35 20.02
CA TYR A 18 -7.31 -12.21 19.27
C TYR A 18 -8.08 -11.45 18.19
N ARG A 19 -8.43 -10.18 18.46
CA ARG A 19 -9.12 -9.33 17.50
C ARG A 19 -8.27 -9.05 16.24
N VAL A 20 -6.94 -9.01 16.34
CA VAL A 20 -6.06 -8.84 15.17
C VAL A 20 -6.36 -9.84 14.07
N PHE A 21 -6.81 -11.07 14.40
CA PHE A 21 -7.09 -12.10 13.40
C PHE A 21 -8.39 -11.90 12.63
N TYR A 22 -9.41 -11.27 13.19
CA TYR A 22 -10.70 -11.09 12.53
C TYR A 22 -11.17 -9.65 12.44
N LEU A 23 -10.68 -8.77 13.30
CA LEU A 23 -10.96 -7.33 13.29
C LEU A 23 -9.63 -6.60 13.57
N PRO A 24 -8.91 -6.14 12.55
CA PRO A 24 -7.54 -5.64 12.71
C PRO A 24 -7.49 -4.21 13.30
N GLU A 25 -8.28 -3.92 14.35
CA GLU A 25 -8.25 -2.63 15.05
C GLU A 25 -6.87 -2.32 15.63
N ALA A 26 -6.23 -3.32 16.26
CA ALA A 26 -4.90 -3.17 16.84
C ALA A 26 -3.76 -3.21 15.81
N GLY A 27 -4.03 -3.70 14.62
CA GLY A 27 -3.09 -3.80 13.49
C GLY A 27 -3.68 -3.20 12.22
N TYR A 28 -4.33 -2.04 12.32
CA TYR A 28 -5.03 -1.40 11.20
C TYR A 28 -4.19 -1.28 9.94
N PHE A 29 -2.88 -1.07 10.08
CA PHE A 29 -1.96 -1.04 8.96
C PHE A 29 -1.76 -2.41 8.27
N LEU A 30 -2.16 -3.53 8.89
CA LEU A 30 -2.04 -4.88 8.30
C LEU A 30 -3.17 -5.22 7.32
N TRP A 31 -4.20 -4.38 7.17
CA TRP A 31 -5.32 -4.63 6.27
C TRP A 31 -4.88 -5.04 4.85
N PHE A 32 -3.82 -4.44 4.34
CA PHE A 32 -3.29 -4.75 3.01
C PHE A 32 -2.81 -6.20 2.90
N VAL A 33 -2.19 -6.75 3.96
CA VAL A 33 -1.73 -8.16 3.98
C VAL A 33 -2.94 -9.10 3.97
N TYR A 34 -4.01 -8.77 4.70
CA TYR A 34 -5.26 -9.54 4.66
C TYR A 34 -5.92 -9.51 3.28
N VAL A 35 -6.04 -8.33 2.69
CA VAL A 35 -6.56 -8.17 1.33
C VAL A 35 -5.73 -8.96 0.33
N LEU A 36 -4.41 -8.86 0.40
CA LEU A 36 -3.51 -9.58 -0.47
C LEU A 36 -3.66 -11.11 -0.30
N PHE A 37 -3.78 -11.59 0.93
CA PHE A 37 -4.03 -13.01 1.21
C PHE A 37 -5.36 -13.48 0.59
N LEU A 38 -6.45 -12.75 0.80
CA LEU A 38 -7.76 -13.08 0.20
C LEU A 38 -7.69 -13.11 -1.32
N ILE A 39 -7.00 -12.14 -1.92
CA ILE A 39 -6.79 -12.10 -3.37
C ILE A 39 -6.02 -13.33 -3.85
N PHE A 40 -4.94 -13.71 -3.18
CA PHE A 40 -4.17 -14.91 -3.55
C PHE A 40 -4.95 -16.21 -3.40
N CYS A 41 -5.92 -16.28 -2.47
CA CYS A 41 -6.81 -17.42 -2.37
C CYS A 41 -7.82 -17.48 -3.54
N ILE A 42 -8.30 -16.34 -4.01
CA ILE A 42 -9.37 -16.25 -5.02
C ILE A 42 -8.82 -16.21 -6.44
N ALA A 43 -7.76 -15.46 -6.69
CA ALA A 43 -7.21 -15.22 -8.02
C ALA A 43 -6.90 -16.50 -8.85
N PRO A 44 -6.37 -17.60 -8.28
CA PRO A 44 -6.09 -18.83 -9.02
C PRO A 44 -7.33 -19.44 -9.66
N VAL A 45 -8.50 -19.34 -9.00
CA VAL A 45 -9.78 -19.87 -9.51
C VAL A 45 -10.20 -19.18 -10.80
N PHE A 46 -9.83 -17.90 -10.96
CA PHE A 46 -10.23 -17.06 -12.10
C PHE A 46 -9.11 -16.86 -13.14
N LYS A 47 -8.00 -17.58 -13.01
CA LYS A 47 -6.84 -17.44 -13.91
C LYS A 47 -7.11 -17.90 -15.34
N ALA A 48 -8.06 -18.82 -15.56
CA ALA A 48 -8.30 -19.45 -16.85
C ALA A 48 -9.48 -18.84 -17.64
N GLY A 49 -9.32 -18.65 -18.95
CA GLY A 49 -10.37 -18.33 -19.91
C GLY A 49 -11.13 -17.02 -19.64
N ASN A 50 -12.45 -17.06 -19.80
CA ASN A 50 -13.36 -15.93 -19.60
C ASN A 50 -13.65 -15.63 -18.12
N ARG A 51 -13.12 -16.43 -17.20
CA ARG A 51 -13.31 -16.23 -15.75
C ARG A 51 -12.74 -14.90 -15.26
N LEU A 52 -11.71 -14.38 -15.94
CA LEU A 52 -11.16 -13.06 -15.59
C LEU A 52 -12.18 -11.94 -15.86
N VAL A 53 -13.00 -12.06 -16.91
CA VAL A 53 -14.10 -11.11 -17.16
C VAL A 53 -15.13 -11.19 -16.02
N LEU A 54 -15.49 -12.40 -15.60
CA LEU A 54 -16.40 -12.59 -14.47
C LEU A 54 -15.81 -11.98 -13.17
N LEU A 55 -14.54 -12.20 -12.92
CA LEU A 55 -13.87 -11.58 -11.75
C LEU A 55 -13.88 -10.05 -11.85
N SER A 56 -13.72 -9.49 -13.07
CA SER A 56 -13.79 -8.03 -13.27
C SER A 56 -15.16 -7.47 -12.96
N LEU A 57 -16.23 -8.14 -13.41
CA LEU A 57 -17.61 -7.74 -13.13
C LEU A 57 -17.94 -7.87 -11.63
N LEU A 58 -17.50 -8.96 -11.01
CA LEU A 58 -17.66 -9.15 -9.57
C LEU A 58 -16.92 -8.09 -8.77
N SER A 59 -15.66 -7.81 -9.08
CA SER A 59 -14.87 -6.80 -8.38
C SER A 59 -15.44 -5.39 -8.57
N LEU A 60 -15.99 -5.09 -9.75
CA LEU A 60 -16.69 -3.83 -9.99
C LEU A 60 -17.95 -3.72 -9.11
N GLY A 61 -18.76 -4.78 -9.04
CA GLY A 61 -19.95 -4.79 -8.17
C GLY A 61 -19.58 -4.68 -6.69
N LEU A 62 -18.52 -5.37 -6.27
CA LEU A 62 -18.04 -5.33 -4.89
C LEU A 62 -17.48 -3.94 -4.51
N ALA A 63 -16.89 -3.20 -5.43
CA ALA A 63 -16.36 -1.87 -5.17
C ALA A 63 -17.43 -0.84 -4.76
N PHE A 64 -18.70 -1.10 -5.10
CA PHE A 64 -19.85 -0.26 -4.75
C PHE A 64 -20.74 -0.91 -3.67
N TRP A 65 -20.23 -1.88 -2.94
CA TRP A 65 -20.97 -2.53 -1.86
C TRP A 65 -20.79 -1.79 -0.54
N ASP A 66 -21.62 -0.79 -0.29
CA ASP A 66 -21.59 0.11 0.87
C ASP A 66 -21.74 -0.57 2.25
N THR A 67 -22.37 -1.76 2.28
CA THR A 67 -22.67 -2.48 3.53
C THR A 67 -21.73 -3.68 3.74
N ALA A 68 -20.55 -3.67 3.11
CA ALA A 68 -19.58 -4.74 3.26
C ALA A 68 -19.13 -4.86 4.73
N PRO A 69 -19.02 -6.08 5.29
CA PRO A 69 -18.63 -6.27 6.68
C PRO A 69 -17.15 -5.91 6.90
N GLU A 70 -16.84 -5.25 8.01
CA GLU A 70 -15.49 -4.87 8.39
C GLU A 70 -14.62 -6.07 8.79
N TYR A 71 -15.24 -7.21 9.15
CA TYR A 71 -14.54 -8.41 9.57
C TYR A 71 -13.63 -8.95 8.45
N PHE A 72 -12.44 -9.41 8.84
CA PHE A 72 -11.43 -9.95 7.93
C PHE A 72 -11.01 -9.00 6.80
N CYS A 73 -11.18 -7.70 6.98
CA CYS A 73 -10.92 -6.67 5.97
C CYS A 73 -11.71 -6.89 4.66
N ILE A 74 -12.94 -7.42 4.75
CA ILE A 74 -13.78 -7.68 3.57
C ILE A 74 -14.14 -6.37 2.88
N GLU A 75 -14.44 -5.31 3.62
CA GLU A 75 -14.67 -3.98 3.07
C GLU A 75 -13.48 -3.52 2.22
N GLN A 76 -12.26 -3.55 2.78
CA GLN A 76 -11.03 -3.18 2.07
C GLN A 76 -10.75 -4.11 0.88
N PHE A 77 -11.07 -5.41 1.00
CA PHE A 77 -10.99 -6.35 -0.11
C PHE A 77 -11.96 -5.97 -1.23
N CYS A 78 -13.21 -5.65 -0.92
CA CYS A 78 -14.21 -5.22 -1.90
C CYS A 78 -13.75 -3.96 -2.65
N LEU A 79 -13.30 -2.93 -1.92
CA LEU A 79 -12.83 -1.68 -2.51
C LEU A 79 -11.56 -1.85 -3.36
N ASN A 80 -10.64 -2.74 -2.97
CA ASN A 80 -9.34 -2.84 -3.61
C ASN A 80 -9.22 -3.97 -4.65
N SER A 81 -10.17 -4.89 -4.70
CA SER A 81 -10.16 -6.02 -5.65
C SER A 81 -10.11 -5.57 -7.11
N ILE A 82 -10.75 -4.47 -7.46
CA ILE A 82 -10.78 -3.92 -8.83
C ILE A 82 -9.38 -3.51 -9.32
N PHE A 83 -8.55 -2.95 -8.42
CA PHE A 83 -7.18 -2.54 -8.77
C PHE A 83 -6.29 -3.76 -9.05
N PHE A 84 -6.46 -4.83 -8.25
CA PHE A 84 -5.74 -6.08 -8.50
C PHE A 84 -6.15 -6.72 -9.82
N VAL A 85 -7.44 -6.78 -10.11
CA VAL A 85 -7.96 -7.31 -11.37
C VAL A 85 -7.48 -6.49 -12.57
N SER A 86 -7.42 -5.16 -12.43
CA SER A 86 -6.82 -4.28 -13.44
C SER A 86 -5.36 -4.65 -13.71
N GLY A 87 -4.56 -4.92 -12.66
CA GLY A 87 -3.20 -5.42 -12.77
C GLY A 87 -3.11 -6.77 -13.49
N MET A 88 -4.03 -7.71 -13.21
CA MET A 88 -4.10 -8.99 -13.94
C MET A 88 -4.35 -8.81 -15.44
N TRP A 89 -5.18 -7.83 -15.83
CA TRP A 89 -5.41 -7.49 -17.24
C TRP A 89 -4.15 -6.94 -17.89
N VAL A 90 -3.43 -6.04 -17.24
CA VAL A 90 -2.17 -5.49 -17.74
C VAL A 90 -1.16 -6.59 -18.03
N VAL A 91 -0.96 -7.52 -17.08
CA VAL A 91 -0.03 -8.64 -17.25
C VAL A 91 -0.49 -9.62 -18.35
N ARG A 92 -1.80 -9.86 -18.47
CA ARG A 92 -2.34 -10.82 -19.42
C ARG A 92 -2.37 -10.31 -20.87
N LYS A 93 -2.51 -9.00 -21.05
CA LYS A 93 -2.68 -8.36 -22.38
C LYS A 93 -1.53 -7.40 -22.65
N SER A 94 -0.55 -7.85 -23.39
CA SER A 94 0.63 -7.05 -23.75
C SER A 94 0.30 -5.72 -24.46
N TRP A 95 -0.81 -5.66 -25.19
CA TRP A 95 -1.25 -4.41 -25.81
C TRP A 95 -1.66 -3.35 -24.78
N ILE A 96 -2.25 -3.77 -23.63
CA ILE A 96 -2.60 -2.84 -22.52
C ILE A 96 -1.31 -2.29 -21.90
N GLU A 97 -0.36 -3.16 -21.61
CA GLU A 97 0.95 -2.78 -21.11
C GLU A 97 1.65 -1.78 -22.03
N GLN A 98 1.67 -2.08 -23.34
CA GLN A 98 2.26 -1.19 -24.34
C GLN A 98 1.54 0.16 -24.42
N ALA A 99 0.20 0.17 -24.34
CA ALA A 99 -0.60 1.39 -24.35
C ALA A 99 -0.30 2.26 -23.11
N ILE A 100 -0.18 1.65 -21.92
CA ILE A 100 0.18 2.37 -20.69
C ILE A 100 1.52 3.09 -20.88
N TYR A 101 2.53 2.40 -21.42
CA TYR A 101 3.86 2.98 -21.60
C TYR A 101 3.92 4.00 -22.73
N ARG A 102 3.21 3.75 -23.84
CA ARG A 102 3.17 4.66 -24.98
C ARG A 102 2.49 5.98 -24.63
N TYR A 103 1.41 5.93 -23.85
CA TYR A 103 0.61 7.09 -23.50
C TYR A 103 0.82 7.55 -22.05
N SER A 104 2.02 7.41 -21.52
CA SER A 104 2.34 7.76 -20.11
C SER A 104 2.01 9.22 -19.77
N ILE A 105 2.26 10.16 -20.67
CA ILE A 105 1.92 11.58 -20.49
C ILE A 105 0.39 11.78 -20.43
N LEU A 106 -0.36 11.06 -21.27
CA LEU A 106 -1.82 11.13 -21.26
C LEU A 106 -2.39 10.67 -19.90
N TRP A 107 -1.85 9.60 -19.33
CA TRP A 107 -2.27 9.14 -18.02
C TRP A 107 -2.02 10.16 -16.92
N ILE A 108 -0.93 10.92 -16.99
CA ILE A 108 -0.66 12.03 -16.06
C ILE A 108 -1.76 13.10 -16.17
N VAL A 109 -2.07 13.52 -17.38
CA VAL A 109 -3.10 14.54 -17.64
C VAL A 109 -4.47 14.08 -17.17
N ILE A 110 -4.87 12.84 -17.49
CA ILE A 110 -6.14 12.26 -17.06
C ILE A 110 -6.23 12.17 -15.54
N THR A 111 -5.17 11.70 -14.87
CA THR A 111 -5.15 11.58 -13.41
C THR A 111 -5.27 12.95 -12.75
N ILE A 112 -4.54 13.96 -13.22
CA ILE A 112 -4.68 15.34 -12.71
C ILE A 112 -6.08 15.88 -12.96
N GLY A 113 -6.63 15.65 -14.15
CA GLY A 113 -8.01 16.08 -14.48
C GLY A 113 -9.04 15.44 -13.55
N PHE A 114 -8.97 14.14 -13.32
CA PHE A 114 -9.87 13.45 -12.38
C PHE A 114 -9.66 13.90 -10.93
N SER A 115 -8.41 14.19 -10.51
CA SER A 115 -8.15 14.74 -9.18
C SER A 115 -8.81 16.09 -8.97
N ILE A 116 -8.76 16.98 -9.97
CA ILE A 116 -9.42 18.28 -9.89
C ILE A 116 -10.94 18.10 -9.85
N ILE A 117 -11.50 17.25 -10.72
CA ILE A 117 -12.95 17.01 -10.77
C ILE A 117 -13.45 16.42 -9.45
N TYR A 118 -12.68 15.51 -8.85
CA TYR A 118 -13.02 14.87 -7.57
C TYR A 118 -13.30 15.87 -6.45
N GLU A 119 -12.55 16.97 -6.37
CA GLU A 119 -12.73 18.02 -5.35
C GLU A 119 -14.04 18.82 -5.52
N PHE A 120 -14.62 18.84 -6.74
CA PHE A 120 -15.80 19.65 -7.03
C PHE A 120 -17.12 18.85 -7.02
N ILE A 121 -17.07 17.52 -6.89
CA ILE A 121 -18.28 16.70 -6.92
C ILE A 121 -18.73 16.37 -5.48
N PRO A 122 -19.87 16.89 -5.03
CA PRO A 122 -20.39 16.62 -3.69
C PRO A 122 -21.20 15.33 -3.60
N ASP A 123 -21.63 14.76 -4.73
CA ASP A 123 -22.47 13.55 -4.77
C ASP A 123 -21.66 12.30 -4.46
N LYS A 124 -22.12 11.50 -3.47
CA LYS A 124 -21.43 10.32 -2.97
C LYS A 124 -21.16 9.30 -4.07
N PHE A 125 -22.15 8.96 -4.90
CA PHE A 125 -22.03 7.94 -5.93
C PHE A 125 -20.99 8.33 -6.99
N TRP A 126 -21.03 9.57 -7.47
CA TRP A 126 -20.06 10.07 -8.44
C TRP A 126 -18.67 10.18 -7.85
N ASN A 127 -18.58 10.54 -6.57
CA ASN A 127 -17.30 10.62 -5.86
C ASN A 127 -16.63 9.26 -5.73
N GLU A 128 -17.37 8.20 -5.35
CA GLU A 128 -16.88 6.83 -5.29
C GLU A 128 -16.46 6.31 -6.67
N THR A 129 -17.26 6.58 -7.70
CA THR A 129 -16.94 6.21 -9.08
C THR A 129 -15.64 6.88 -9.54
N LEU A 130 -15.49 8.18 -9.28
CA LEU A 130 -14.25 8.91 -9.60
C LEU A 130 -13.06 8.42 -8.79
N ALA A 131 -13.22 8.04 -7.52
CA ALA A 131 -12.15 7.47 -6.72
C ALA A 131 -11.60 6.18 -7.34
N VAL A 132 -12.47 5.29 -7.83
CA VAL A 132 -12.07 4.07 -8.54
C VAL A 132 -11.33 4.41 -9.84
N LEU A 133 -11.86 5.33 -10.65
CA LEU A 133 -11.22 5.77 -11.89
C LEU A 133 -9.87 6.43 -11.63
N LEU A 134 -9.79 7.28 -10.60
CA LEU A 134 -8.58 7.95 -10.18
C LEU A 134 -7.52 6.94 -9.72
N GLY A 135 -7.92 5.92 -8.98
CA GLY A 135 -7.02 4.84 -8.54
C GLY A 135 -6.45 4.03 -9.72
N ILE A 136 -7.28 3.70 -10.71
CA ILE A 136 -6.84 2.97 -11.92
C ILE A 136 -5.91 3.84 -12.78
N THR A 137 -6.33 5.07 -13.09
CA THR A 137 -5.53 5.99 -13.92
C THR A 137 -4.23 6.40 -13.23
N GLY A 138 -4.27 6.63 -11.90
CA GLY A 138 -3.09 6.87 -11.08
C GLY A 138 -2.12 5.70 -11.09
N SER A 139 -2.61 4.47 -11.02
CA SER A 139 -1.78 3.27 -11.13
C SER A 139 -1.10 3.18 -12.50
N PHE A 140 -1.82 3.48 -13.59
CA PHE A 140 -1.26 3.52 -14.94
C PHE A 140 -0.24 4.65 -15.12
N MET A 141 -0.50 5.82 -14.54
CA MET A 141 0.45 6.93 -14.48
C MET A 141 1.76 6.49 -13.83
N ILE A 142 1.69 5.89 -12.63
CA ILE A 142 2.87 5.44 -11.89
C ILE A 142 3.64 4.36 -12.68
N LEU A 143 2.95 3.41 -13.30
CA LEU A 143 3.58 2.38 -14.14
C LEU A 143 4.31 3.02 -15.33
N GLY A 144 3.69 3.99 -16.02
CA GLY A 144 4.29 4.71 -17.13
C GLY A 144 5.54 5.51 -16.72
N ILE A 145 5.46 6.25 -15.61
CA ILE A 145 6.58 6.99 -15.04
C ILE A 145 7.71 6.04 -14.64
N SER A 146 7.40 4.97 -13.92
CA SER A 146 8.38 3.97 -13.46
C SER A 146 9.13 3.34 -14.61
N LYS A 147 8.45 3.02 -15.72
CA LYS A 147 9.08 2.48 -16.93
C LYS A 147 10.02 3.49 -17.59
N SER A 148 9.62 4.77 -17.64
CA SER A 148 10.46 5.83 -18.19
C SER A 148 11.71 6.06 -17.32
N LEU A 149 11.53 6.13 -16.00
CA LEU A 149 12.63 6.25 -15.04
C LEU A 149 13.57 5.04 -15.08
N SER A 150 13.05 3.83 -15.24
CA SER A 150 13.88 2.61 -15.24
C SER A 150 14.91 2.55 -16.35
N ARG A 151 14.76 3.37 -17.39
CA ARG A 151 15.73 3.52 -18.50
C ARG A 151 16.93 4.40 -18.14
N LEU A 152 16.80 5.19 -17.08
CA LEU A 152 17.87 6.08 -16.63
C LEU A 152 18.87 5.30 -15.77
N THR A 153 20.15 5.46 -16.07
CA THR A 153 21.26 4.83 -15.32
C THR A 153 21.83 5.79 -14.26
N VAL A 154 20.93 6.41 -13.49
CA VAL A 154 21.32 7.35 -12.43
C VAL A 154 21.27 6.64 -11.08
N SER A 155 22.24 6.91 -10.20
CA SER A 155 22.34 6.30 -8.86
C SER A 155 21.05 6.41 -8.05
N PHE A 156 20.32 7.51 -8.21
CA PHE A 156 19.03 7.71 -7.56
C PHE A 156 17.98 6.68 -8.01
N VAL A 157 17.93 6.34 -9.30
CA VAL A 157 17.00 5.35 -9.85
C VAL A 157 17.34 3.94 -9.35
N GLU A 158 18.62 3.60 -9.26
CA GLU A 158 19.06 2.32 -8.68
C GLU A 158 18.69 2.22 -7.19
N TRP A 159 18.82 3.32 -6.46
CA TRP A 159 18.35 3.39 -5.07
C TRP A 159 16.83 3.22 -4.95
N LEU A 160 16.03 3.85 -5.82
CA LEU A 160 14.58 3.64 -5.88
C LEU A 160 14.20 2.18 -6.19
N LYS A 161 14.88 1.56 -7.15
CA LYS A 161 14.69 0.13 -7.45
C LYS A 161 14.97 -0.74 -6.23
N TYR A 162 16.06 -0.44 -5.53
CA TYR A 162 16.42 -1.16 -4.30
C TYR A 162 15.34 -1.01 -3.22
N ILE A 163 14.83 0.21 -2.96
CA ILE A 163 13.71 0.44 -2.04
C ILE A 163 12.46 -0.35 -2.48
N GLY A 164 12.17 -0.36 -3.78
CA GLY A 164 11.06 -1.12 -4.34
C GLY A 164 11.16 -2.62 -4.03
N THR A 165 12.36 -3.22 -4.08
CA THR A 165 12.55 -4.63 -3.70
C THR A 165 12.34 -4.89 -2.21
N MET A 166 12.53 -3.88 -1.36
CA MET A 166 12.33 -3.94 0.09
C MET A 166 10.95 -3.45 0.55
N SER A 167 10.08 -3.09 -0.39
CA SER A 167 8.79 -2.43 -0.09
C SER A 167 7.92 -3.21 0.90
N MET A 168 7.86 -4.54 0.79
CA MET A 168 7.07 -5.37 1.71
C MET A 168 7.65 -5.34 3.13
N THR A 169 8.97 -5.39 3.28
CA THR A 169 9.63 -5.27 4.58
C THR A 169 9.40 -3.90 5.19
N ILE A 170 9.52 -2.84 4.38
CA ILE A 170 9.22 -1.47 4.81
C ILE A 170 7.77 -1.38 5.26
N TYR A 171 6.83 -1.89 4.47
CA TYR A 171 5.41 -1.86 4.79
C TYR A 171 5.10 -2.53 6.13
N LEU A 172 5.68 -3.67 6.42
CA LEU A 172 5.42 -4.42 7.65
C LEU A 172 5.96 -3.74 8.91
N PHE A 173 7.09 -3.05 8.80
CA PHE A 173 7.81 -2.54 9.97
C PHE A 173 7.82 -1.01 10.11
N HIS A 174 7.44 -0.25 9.05
CA HIS A 174 7.54 1.21 9.10
C HIS A 174 6.75 1.83 10.25
N THR A 175 5.52 1.39 10.49
CA THR A 175 4.66 1.92 11.56
C THR A 175 5.25 1.71 12.94
N LEU A 176 5.90 0.57 13.17
CA LEU A 176 6.58 0.27 14.43
C LEU A 176 7.73 1.25 14.67
N PHE A 177 8.61 1.42 13.68
CA PHE A 177 9.75 2.34 13.82
C PHE A 177 9.30 3.81 13.87
N MET A 178 8.35 4.20 13.02
CA MET A 178 7.79 5.56 13.03
C MET A 178 7.11 5.86 14.37
N GLY A 179 6.36 4.91 14.93
CA GLY A 179 5.68 5.06 16.22
C GLY A 179 6.66 5.28 17.37
N VAL A 180 7.72 4.46 17.45
CA VAL A 180 8.77 4.62 18.47
C VAL A 180 9.46 5.97 18.36
N VAL A 181 9.87 6.34 17.15
CA VAL A 181 10.58 7.62 16.94
C VAL A 181 9.67 8.81 17.19
N LYS A 182 8.41 8.76 16.74
CA LYS A 182 7.41 9.80 17.03
C LYS A 182 7.25 9.98 18.53
N SER A 183 7.11 8.89 19.30
CA SER A 183 6.95 8.95 20.76
C SER A 183 8.16 9.61 21.43
N ILE A 184 9.38 9.26 21.01
CA ILE A 184 10.59 9.87 21.57
C ILE A 184 10.65 11.37 21.23
N LEU A 185 10.42 11.72 19.98
CA LEU A 185 10.54 13.12 19.52
C LEU A 185 9.47 14.02 20.14
N THR A 186 8.25 13.55 20.34
CA THR A 186 7.18 14.33 21.00
C THR A 186 7.48 14.62 22.46
N HIS A 187 8.32 13.82 23.14
CA HIS A 187 8.76 14.11 24.50
C HIS A 187 9.94 15.11 24.58
N ILE A 188 10.72 15.21 23.51
CA ILE A 188 11.93 16.06 23.48
C ILE A 188 11.61 17.43 22.89
N LEU A 189 10.71 17.49 21.91
CA LEU A 189 10.43 18.69 21.11
C LEU A 189 9.07 19.27 21.52
N SER A 190 9.05 20.55 21.88
CA SER A 190 7.86 21.25 22.30
C SER A 190 6.93 21.74 21.17
N GLY A 191 7.29 21.46 19.92
CA GLY A 191 6.41 21.54 18.74
C GLY A 191 5.82 22.90 18.40
N GLY A 192 6.61 23.98 18.48
CA GLY A 192 6.08 25.34 18.21
C GLY A 192 6.39 25.92 16.83
N ASN A 193 7.27 25.28 16.04
CA ASN A 193 7.78 25.91 14.83
C ASN A 193 7.55 25.02 13.59
N ILE A 194 7.07 25.63 12.47
CA ILE A 194 6.78 24.90 11.22
C ILE A 194 8.03 24.20 10.66
N ILE A 195 9.21 24.79 10.85
CA ILE A 195 10.48 24.21 10.42
C ILE A 195 10.78 22.93 11.23
N GLU A 196 10.57 22.98 12.55
CA GLU A 196 10.71 21.84 13.44
C GLU A 196 9.76 20.72 13.05
N PHE A 197 8.49 21.04 12.76
CA PHE A 197 7.50 20.08 12.28
C PHE A 197 7.96 19.38 10.98
N VAL A 198 8.46 20.13 10.00
CA VAL A 198 8.95 19.56 8.74
C VAL A 198 10.14 18.63 8.97
N PHE A 199 11.12 19.06 9.79
CA PHE A 199 12.29 18.24 10.12
C PHE A 199 11.91 16.96 10.85
N VAL A 200 11.03 17.04 11.84
CA VAL A 200 10.53 15.89 12.60
C VAL A 200 9.80 14.91 11.66
N THR A 201 8.95 15.43 10.80
CA THR A 201 8.21 14.60 9.83
C THR A 201 9.15 13.87 8.88
N LEU A 202 10.13 14.57 8.29
CA LEU A 202 11.13 13.98 7.41
C LEU A 202 11.98 12.93 8.14
N PHE A 203 12.34 13.19 9.38
CA PHE A 203 13.11 12.25 10.19
C PHE A 203 12.30 10.97 10.52
N ILE A 204 11.03 11.12 10.91
CA ILE A 204 10.13 9.98 11.18
C ILE A 204 9.94 9.14 9.91
N VAL A 205 9.67 9.77 8.76
CA VAL A 205 9.52 9.07 7.48
C VAL A 205 10.83 8.38 7.08
N GLY A 206 11.95 9.07 7.21
CA GLY A 206 13.27 8.50 6.94
C GLY A 206 13.57 7.26 7.78
N THR A 207 13.28 7.31 9.07
CA THR A 207 13.45 6.15 9.96
C THR A 207 12.50 5.00 9.61
N GLY A 208 11.26 5.31 9.20
CA GLY A 208 10.30 4.32 8.71
C GLY A 208 10.75 3.57 7.45
N ILE A 209 11.65 4.14 6.66
CA ILE A 209 12.24 3.49 5.47
C ILE A 209 13.56 2.78 5.84
N VAL A 210 14.47 3.49 6.50
CA VAL A 210 15.85 3.02 6.75
C VAL A 210 15.89 1.90 7.78
N CYS A 211 15.18 2.03 8.90
CA CYS A 211 15.24 1.05 9.98
C CYS A 211 14.74 -0.35 9.59
N PRO A 212 13.61 -0.52 8.84
CA PRO A 212 13.21 -1.83 8.33
C PRO A 212 14.24 -2.46 7.39
N ILE A 213 14.90 -1.67 6.55
CA ILE A 213 15.95 -2.15 5.64
C ILE A 213 17.18 -2.64 6.44
N LEU A 214 17.58 -1.88 7.46
CA LEU A 214 18.69 -2.27 8.34
C LEU A 214 18.34 -3.53 9.14
N LEU A 215 17.13 -3.63 9.67
CA LEU A 215 16.63 -4.82 10.36
C LEU A 215 16.69 -6.05 9.44
N TYR A 216 16.18 -5.92 8.21
CA TYR A 216 16.21 -7.00 7.23
C TYR A 216 17.64 -7.44 6.93
N LYS A 217 18.56 -6.51 6.68
CA LYS A 217 19.98 -6.82 6.45
C LYS A 217 20.61 -7.52 7.65
N TRP A 218 20.34 -7.02 8.86
CA TRP A 218 20.89 -7.61 10.08
C TRP A 218 20.41 -9.04 10.31
N VAL A 219 19.09 -9.29 10.15
CA VAL A 219 18.50 -10.63 10.26
C VAL A 219 19.05 -11.55 9.18
N TRP A 220 19.15 -11.07 7.92
CA TRP A 220 19.68 -11.85 6.80
C TRP A 220 21.14 -12.22 7.00
N ILE A 221 21.98 -11.30 7.48
CA ILE A 221 23.41 -11.54 7.74
C ILE A 221 23.58 -12.61 8.84
N LYS A 222 22.78 -12.52 9.91
CA LYS A 222 22.83 -13.53 10.99
C LYS A 222 22.32 -14.90 10.54
N ASN A 223 21.31 -14.97 9.68
CA ASN A 223 20.67 -16.21 9.26
C ASN A 223 21.31 -16.89 8.03
N LYS A 224 22.43 -16.40 7.51
CA LYS A 224 23.21 -17.14 6.49
C LYS A 224 23.56 -18.56 6.94
N PHE A 225 23.59 -18.83 8.24
CA PHE A 225 23.80 -20.15 8.82
C PHE A 225 22.57 -21.07 8.73
N THR A 226 21.36 -20.53 8.81
CA THR A 226 20.13 -21.35 8.88
C THR A 226 19.65 -21.78 7.49
N PHE A 227 19.87 -21.00 6.44
CA PHE A 227 19.47 -21.34 5.07
C PHE A 227 20.35 -22.42 4.39
N ARG A 228 21.49 -22.80 4.97
CA ARG A 228 22.28 -23.95 4.48
C ARG A 228 21.68 -25.31 4.83
N ILE A 229 20.70 -25.37 5.73
CA ILE A 229 20.07 -26.62 6.20
C ILE A 229 18.86 -27.01 5.31
N PHE A 230 18.34 -26.07 4.49
CA PHE A 230 17.16 -26.29 3.63
C PHE A 230 17.48 -26.29 2.13
N LYS A 231 18.73 -26.58 1.77
CA LYS A 231 19.15 -26.89 0.40
C LYS A 231 19.47 -28.43 0.34
#